data_410fe7872d7f2f337b393017469f47fc
#
_entry.id   410fe7872d7f2f337b393017469f47fc
#
_cell.length_a   1.000
_cell.length_b   1.000
_cell.length_c   1.000
_cell.angle_alpha   90.00
_cell.angle_beta   90.00
_cell.angle_gamma   90.00
#
_symmetry.space_group_name_H-M   'P 1'
#
loop_
_entity.id
_entity.type
_entity.pdbx_description
1 polymer ?
#
loop_
_entity_poly.entity_id
_entity_poly.type
_entity_poly.pdbx_seq_one_letter_code
_entity_poly.pdbx_strand_id
1 'polypeptide(L)'
;MSTPILQEYFGEGELKKDFRLSRESVNTLVHTLEGQHDHGWGKALEVGIFLYWLASATSYRVVSEAFDVPQTTVYDVVHRTAECIMAVFKRVVLFPSPEELEAIGAGFCRLAGSPAFHHVVGSIDGSHIRIKPPGEFKEDYFNRKLFYSIQLQAICDHSGRFLNVFSGVPGSVHDARVLKLSSVYVQQLYPPPGWCILGDGGYPCLSSPICLMTPFREPVQNPALEVKFTFAPVVVSCCAFLHNLCLSNGDIVESAEGEPEEEPGEAEAEEHTSAAQPGDGLRDRLAAAVSAPGAAISALREHDY
;
A
#
# COMPACT_ATOMS: atom_id res chain seq x y z
N MET A 1 -18.26 -1.92 36.43
CA MET A 1 -16.78 -1.81 36.59
C MET A 1 -16.23 -1.40 35.24
N SER A 2 -15.39 -0.37 35.18
CA SER A 2 -14.76 -0.02 33.92
C SER A 2 -13.78 -1.12 33.53
N THR A 3 -13.86 -1.62 32.30
CA THR A 3 -12.91 -2.61 31.79
C THR A 3 -11.52 -1.97 31.62
N PRO A 4 -10.41 -2.71 31.78
CA PRO A 4 -9.08 -2.17 31.64
C PRO A 4 -8.84 -1.46 30.30
N ILE A 5 -9.37 -2.00 29.19
CA ILE A 5 -9.20 -1.42 27.86
C ILE A 5 -9.90 -0.05 27.71
N LEU A 6 -11.05 0.15 28.36
CA LEU A 6 -11.73 1.46 28.37
C LEU A 6 -10.97 2.50 29.20
N GLN A 7 -10.35 2.06 30.31
CA GLN A 7 -9.50 2.95 31.12
C GLN A 7 -8.26 3.39 30.33
N GLU A 8 -7.66 2.50 29.56
CA GLU A 8 -6.53 2.80 28.68
C GLU A 8 -6.94 3.72 27.55
N TYR A 9 -8.04 3.41 26.86
CA TYR A 9 -8.51 4.18 25.72
C TYR A 9 -8.90 5.61 26.06
N PHE A 10 -9.67 5.82 27.14
CA PHE A 10 -10.11 7.14 27.58
C PHE A 10 -9.16 7.82 28.57
N GLY A 11 -8.17 7.12 29.11
CA GLY A 11 -7.15 7.63 30.01
C GLY A 11 -6.02 8.36 29.27
N GLU A 12 -4.91 8.58 29.98
CA GLU A 12 -3.70 9.24 29.43
C GLU A 12 -2.64 8.23 28.94
N GLY A 13 -2.95 6.92 28.96
CA GLY A 13 -2.05 5.85 28.54
C GLY A 13 -1.68 5.88 27.06
N GLU A 14 -0.64 5.13 26.70
CA GLU A 14 -0.20 4.98 25.31
C GLU A 14 -1.10 3.98 24.57
N LEU A 15 -1.68 4.41 23.44
CA LEU A 15 -2.62 3.58 22.66
C LEU A 15 -1.94 2.67 21.62
N LYS A 16 -0.67 2.90 21.29
CA LYS A 16 0.02 2.16 20.20
C LYS A 16 0.04 0.65 20.40
N LYS A 17 0.12 0.18 21.65
CA LYS A 17 0.18 -1.25 21.97
C LYS A 17 -1.07 -2.00 21.53
N ASP A 18 -2.24 -1.49 21.89
CA ASP A 18 -3.52 -2.19 21.72
C ASP A 18 -4.35 -1.67 20.53
N PHE A 19 -4.07 -0.45 20.06
CA PHE A 19 -4.80 0.21 18.95
C PHE A 19 -3.91 0.48 17.73
N ARG A 20 -2.60 0.26 17.81
CA ARG A 20 -1.61 0.52 16.74
C ARG A 20 -1.52 1.98 16.26
N LEU A 21 -2.19 2.90 16.91
CA LEU A 21 -2.21 4.33 16.61
C LEU A 21 -1.83 5.15 17.84
N SER A 22 -1.21 6.31 17.62
CA SER A 22 -1.06 7.30 18.69
C SER A 22 -2.40 7.90 19.08
N ARG A 23 -2.46 8.51 20.25
CA ARG A 23 -3.65 9.23 20.72
C ARG A 23 -4.02 10.39 19.80
N GLU A 24 -3.03 11.07 19.23
CA GLU A 24 -3.24 12.15 18.28
C GLU A 24 -3.93 11.63 16.99
N SER A 25 -3.45 10.52 16.43
CA SER A 25 -4.07 9.88 15.26
C SER A 25 -5.49 9.38 15.55
N VAL A 26 -5.73 8.82 16.73
CA VAL A 26 -7.09 8.43 17.16
C VAL A 26 -8.01 9.63 17.24
N ASN A 27 -7.58 10.72 17.86
CA ASN A 27 -8.37 11.94 17.95
C ASN A 27 -8.65 12.54 16.57
N THR A 28 -7.65 12.57 15.69
CA THR A 28 -7.82 13.03 14.29
C THR A 28 -8.85 12.18 13.56
N LEU A 29 -8.81 10.85 13.74
CA LEU A 29 -9.80 9.95 13.14
C LEU A 29 -11.20 10.23 13.69
N VAL A 30 -11.36 10.36 14.99
CA VAL A 30 -12.65 10.68 15.62
C VAL A 30 -13.21 11.99 15.05
N HIS A 31 -12.41 13.06 15.00
CA HIS A 31 -12.83 14.35 14.42
C HIS A 31 -13.15 14.25 12.92
N THR A 32 -12.39 13.45 12.16
CA THR A 32 -12.65 13.24 10.73
C THR A 32 -14.00 12.57 10.49
N LEU A 33 -14.45 11.74 11.44
CA LEU A 33 -15.72 11.02 11.36
C LEU A 33 -16.86 11.71 12.09
N GLU A 34 -16.62 12.85 12.77
CA GLU A 34 -17.67 13.66 13.39
C GLU A 34 -18.71 14.11 12.36
N GLY A 35 -19.98 14.14 12.78
CA GLY A 35 -21.12 14.46 11.91
C GLY A 35 -21.59 13.30 11.04
N GLN A 36 -20.90 12.17 11.03
CA GLN A 36 -21.39 10.91 10.45
C GLN A 36 -22.35 10.22 11.43
N HIS A 37 -23.25 9.41 10.88
CA HIS A 37 -24.19 8.64 11.69
C HIS A 37 -23.45 7.73 12.69
N ASP A 38 -23.86 7.76 13.96
CA ASP A 38 -23.32 6.90 15.02
C ASP A 38 -24.37 5.92 15.55
N HIS A 39 -23.93 4.96 16.36
CA HIS A 39 -24.80 3.95 16.99
C HIS A 39 -25.48 4.45 18.25
N GLY A 40 -25.17 5.68 18.70
CA GLY A 40 -25.66 6.27 19.94
C GLY A 40 -24.75 6.09 21.17
N TRP A 41 -23.58 5.46 20.97
CA TRP A 41 -22.54 5.29 22.02
C TRP A 41 -21.46 6.38 21.98
N GLY A 42 -21.55 7.26 21.01
CA GLY A 42 -20.57 8.31 20.73
C GLY A 42 -19.41 7.82 19.85
N LYS A 43 -19.02 8.69 18.94
CA LYS A 43 -18.04 8.37 17.89
C LYS A 43 -16.70 7.89 18.43
N ALA A 44 -16.24 8.44 19.55
CA ALA A 44 -14.97 8.02 20.16
C ALA A 44 -14.99 6.53 20.57
N LEU A 45 -16.07 6.05 21.20
CA LEU A 45 -16.17 4.65 21.59
C LEU A 45 -16.27 3.71 20.37
N GLU A 46 -17.03 4.10 19.34
CA GLU A 46 -17.16 3.34 18.10
C GLU A 46 -15.80 3.19 17.39
N VAL A 47 -15.04 4.28 17.30
CA VAL A 47 -13.67 4.26 16.75
C VAL A 47 -12.76 3.35 17.60
N GLY A 48 -12.85 3.42 18.93
CA GLY A 48 -12.09 2.55 19.83
C GLY A 48 -12.38 1.07 19.59
N ILE A 49 -13.65 0.67 19.53
CA ILE A 49 -14.08 -0.72 19.23
C ILE A 49 -13.53 -1.17 17.86
N PHE A 50 -13.66 -0.33 16.83
CA PHE A 50 -13.18 -0.63 15.48
C PHE A 50 -11.67 -0.83 15.44
N LEU A 51 -10.92 0.11 16.02
CA LEU A 51 -9.45 0.06 16.03
C LEU A 51 -8.92 -1.13 16.82
N TYR A 52 -9.50 -1.43 17.98
CA TYR A 52 -9.11 -2.60 18.77
C TYR A 52 -9.35 -3.90 18.02
N TRP A 53 -10.52 -4.03 17.37
CA TRP A 53 -10.83 -5.19 16.52
C TRP A 53 -9.81 -5.33 15.39
N LEU A 54 -9.51 -4.24 14.69
CA LEU A 54 -8.57 -4.22 13.57
C LEU A 54 -7.13 -4.54 14.01
N ALA A 55 -6.69 -3.93 15.12
CA ALA A 55 -5.32 -4.08 15.62
C ALA A 55 -5.03 -5.46 16.22
N SER A 56 -6.04 -6.07 16.87
CA SER A 56 -5.90 -7.37 17.52
C SER A 56 -6.23 -8.56 16.62
N ALA A 57 -6.83 -8.32 15.44
CA ALA A 57 -7.29 -9.34 14.49
C ALA A 57 -8.12 -10.46 15.16
N THR A 58 -8.92 -10.11 16.17
CA THR A 58 -9.65 -11.04 17.02
C THR A 58 -11.14 -11.16 16.64
N SER A 59 -11.86 -12.10 17.28
CA SER A 59 -13.28 -12.26 17.05
C SER A 59 -14.11 -11.16 17.72
N TYR A 60 -15.30 -10.87 17.20
CA TYR A 60 -16.26 -9.94 17.81
C TYR A 60 -16.60 -10.28 19.26
N ARG A 61 -16.56 -11.58 19.63
CA ARG A 61 -16.76 -12.02 21.00
C ARG A 61 -15.70 -11.48 21.96
N VAL A 62 -14.42 -11.55 21.56
CA VAL A 62 -13.32 -11.06 22.39
C VAL A 62 -13.40 -9.53 22.55
N VAL A 63 -13.73 -8.81 21.48
CA VAL A 63 -13.96 -7.37 21.53
C VAL A 63 -15.16 -7.03 22.43
N SER A 64 -16.25 -7.82 22.35
CA SER A 64 -17.45 -7.70 23.19
C SER A 64 -17.09 -7.80 24.69
N GLU A 65 -16.28 -8.79 25.05
CA GLU A 65 -15.81 -8.99 26.42
C GLU A 65 -14.87 -7.85 26.87
N ALA A 66 -13.99 -7.36 25.98
CA ALA A 66 -13.03 -6.28 26.30
C ALA A 66 -13.73 -4.93 26.54
N PHE A 67 -14.78 -4.62 25.79
CA PHE A 67 -15.50 -3.35 25.87
C PHE A 67 -16.78 -3.40 26.72
N ASP A 68 -17.17 -4.59 27.19
CA ASP A 68 -18.41 -4.84 27.92
C ASP A 68 -19.66 -4.38 27.15
N VAL A 69 -19.71 -4.72 25.85
CA VAL A 69 -20.83 -4.42 24.95
C VAL A 69 -21.32 -5.69 24.26
N PRO A 70 -22.62 -5.78 23.87
CA PRO A 70 -23.13 -6.95 23.17
C PRO A 70 -22.36 -7.26 21.87
N GLN A 71 -22.14 -8.53 21.56
CA GLN A 71 -21.44 -8.97 20.35
C GLN A 71 -22.11 -8.46 19.05
N THR A 72 -23.43 -8.36 19.03
CA THR A 72 -24.17 -7.78 17.90
C THR A 72 -23.84 -6.30 17.73
N THR A 73 -23.70 -5.56 18.82
CA THR A 73 -23.28 -4.16 18.80
C THR A 73 -21.87 -4.02 18.24
N VAL A 74 -20.93 -4.90 18.63
CA VAL A 74 -19.58 -4.91 18.06
C VAL A 74 -19.63 -5.08 16.55
N TYR A 75 -20.40 -6.05 16.06
CA TYR A 75 -20.59 -6.28 14.63
C TYR A 75 -21.09 -5.01 13.92
N ASP A 76 -22.17 -4.42 14.42
CA ASP A 76 -22.79 -3.24 13.82
C ASP A 76 -21.83 -2.03 13.83
N VAL A 77 -21.13 -1.81 14.95
CA VAL A 77 -20.15 -0.72 15.10
C VAL A 77 -18.98 -0.89 14.13
N VAL A 78 -18.40 -2.10 14.04
CA VAL A 78 -17.27 -2.36 13.14
C VAL A 78 -17.65 -2.08 11.69
N HIS A 79 -18.77 -2.62 11.22
CA HIS A 79 -19.20 -2.42 9.84
C HIS A 79 -19.53 -0.96 9.53
N ARG A 80 -20.26 -0.30 10.42
CA ARG A 80 -20.63 1.12 10.25
C ARG A 80 -19.42 2.05 10.30
N THR A 81 -18.49 1.82 11.23
CA THR A 81 -17.27 2.63 11.29
C THR A 81 -16.43 2.45 10.04
N ALA A 82 -16.34 1.21 9.50
CA ALA A 82 -15.70 0.98 8.20
C ALA A 82 -16.38 1.76 7.07
N GLU A 83 -17.71 1.76 7.00
CA GLU A 83 -18.46 2.56 6.02
C GLU A 83 -18.21 4.07 6.18
N CYS A 84 -18.17 4.58 7.41
CA CYS A 84 -17.83 5.99 7.69
C CYS A 84 -16.43 6.34 7.19
N ILE A 85 -15.43 5.47 7.43
CA ILE A 85 -14.06 5.65 6.91
C ILE A 85 -14.07 5.63 5.38
N MET A 86 -14.76 4.69 4.75
CA MET A 86 -14.87 4.63 3.29
C MET A 86 -15.52 5.86 2.69
N ALA A 87 -16.47 6.50 3.36
CA ALA A 87 -17.08 7.74 2.92
C ALA A 87 -16.08 8.92 2.84
N VAL A 88 -15.07 8.92 3.69
CA VAL A 88 -14.01 9.96 3.72
C VAL A 88 -12.68 9.49 3.10
N PHE A 89 -12.58 8.24 2.68
CA PHE A 89 -11.36 7.60 2.19
C PHE A 89 -10.60 8.45 1.17
N LYS A 90 -11.32 8.98 0.16
CA LYS A 90 -10.75 9.82 -0.91
C LYS A 90 -10.26 11.19 -0.45
N ARG A 91 -10.42 11.55 0.82
CA ARG A 91 -9.84 12.78 1.38
C ARG A 91 -8.41 12.57 1.89
N VAL A 92 -8.03 11.31 2.12
CA VAL A 92 -6.73 10.92 2.68
C VAL A 92 -5.89 10.11 1.69
N VAL A 93 -6.52 9.18 0.97
CA VAL A 93 -5.88 8.41 -0.11
C VAL A 93 -6.28 9.06 -1.43
N LEU A 94 -5.41 9.92 -1.94
CA LEU A 94 -5.63 10.73 -3.14
C LEU A 94 -4.32 10.97 -3.88
N PHE A 95 -4.43 11.23 -5.17
CA PHE A 95 -3.28 11.63 -5.97
C PHE A 95 -2.80 13.02 -5.60
N PRO A 96 -1.47 13.26 -5.66
CA PRO A 96 -0.91 14.58 -5.36
C PRO A 96 -1.38 15.63 -6.37
N SER A 97 -1.41 16.87 -5.90
CA SER A 97 -1.62 18.02 -6.77
C SER A 97 -0.42 18.24 -7.70
N PRO A 98 -0.59 18.95 -8.84
CA PRO A 98 0.54 19.23 -9.74
C PRO A 98 1.73 19.92 -9.06
N GLU A 99 1.48 20.73 -8.02
CA GLU A 99 2.49 21.46 -7.25
C GLU A 99 3.33 20.54 -6.36
N GLU A 100 2.80 19.37 -5.98
CA GLU A 100 3.50 18.37 -5.13
C GLU A 100 4.44 17.48 -5.96
N LEU A 101 4.24 17.35 -7.27
CA LEU A 101 4.93 16.35 -8.11
C LEU A 101 6.45 16.53 -8.11
N GLU A 102 6.94 17.78 -8.20
CA GLU A 102 8.37 18.10 -8.16
C GLU A 102 9.01 17.66 -6.83
N ALA A 103 8.34 17.89 -5.72
CA ALA A 103 8.82 17.48 -4.41
C ALA A 103 8.87 15.94 -4.26
N ILE A 104 7.88 15.25 -4.82
CA ILE A 104 7.82 13.78 -4.84
C ILE A 104 8.96 13.23 -5.72
N GLY A 105 9.17 13.79 -6.94
CA GLY A 105 10.27 13.42 -7.83
C GLY A 105 11.63 13.62 -7.17
N ALA A 106 11.84 14.76 -6.50
CA ALA A 106 13.05 15.00 -5.72
C ALA A 106 13.23 13.99 -4.59
N GLY A 107 12.13 13.50 -3.99
CA GLY A 107 12.13 12.42 -3.00
C GLY A 107 12.63 11.10 -3.60
N PHE A 108 12.14 10.70 -4.75
CA PHE A 108 12.64 9.52 -5.47
C PHE A 108 14.10 9.65 -5.89
N CYS A 109 14.55 10.84 -6.31
CA CYS A 109 15.98 11.08 -6.57
C CYS A 109 16.85 10.82 -5.34
N ARG A 110 16.42 11.26 -4.16
CA ARG A 110 17.14 11.02 -2.91
C ARG A 110 17.19 9.53 -2.55
N LEU A 111 16.06 8.82 -2.67
CA LEU A 111 16.02 7.37 -2.43
C LEU A 111 16.90 6.60 -3.40
N ALA A 112 16.90 6.97 -4.68
CA ALA A 112 17.68 6.30 -5.72
C ALA A 112 19.15 6.71 -5.76
N GLY A 113 19.53 7.81 -5.10
CA GLY A 113 20.85 8.41 -5.22
C GLY A 113 21.17 8.91 -6.65
N SER A 114 20.14 9.15 -7.47
CA SER A 114 20.30 9.52 -8.89
C SER A 114 19.27 10.53 -9.36
N PRO A 115 19.67 11.61 -10.05
CA PRO A 115 18.77 12.60 -10.62
C PRO A 115 17.90 12.05 -11.76
N ALA A 116 18.23 10.87 -12.30
CA ALA A 116 17.45 10.23 -13.36
C ALA A 116 16.00 9.92 -12.93
N PHE A 117 15.74 9.81 -11.63
CA PHE A 117 14.42 9.52 -11.06
C PHE A 117 13.56 10.77 -10.81
N HIS A 118 13.99 11.95 -11.28
CA HIS A 118 13.29 13.22 -11.04
C HIS A 118 11.83 13.23 -11.54
N HIS A 119 11.53 12.49 -12.60
CA HIS A 119 10.17 12.36 -13.16
C HIS A 119 9.37 11.17 -12.59
N VAL A 120 9.88 10.51 -11.56
CA VAL A 120 9.16 9.43 -10.88
C VAL A 120 8.30 10.02 -9.77
N VAL A 121 7.00 9.71 -9.80
CA VAL A 121 6.03 10.27 -8.85
C VAL A 121 5.25 9.20 -8.08
N GLY A 122 5.62 7.95 -8.23
CA GLY A 122 5.03 6.84 -7.47
C GLY A 122 5.69 5.52 -7.76
N SER A 123 5.45 4.55 -6.90
CA SER A 123 5.70 3.15 -7.17
C SER A 123 4.42 2.34 -6.98
N ILE A 124 4.21 1.34 -7.85
CA ILE A 124 3.04 0.45 -7.82
C ILE A 124 3.50 -0.96 -7.49
N ASP A 125 2.76 -1.60 -6.60
CA ASP A 125 2.99 -2.99 -6.25
C ASP A 125 1.68 -3.71 -5.90
N GLY A 126 1.71 -5.06 -5.97
CA GLY A 126 0.60 -5.94 -5.65
C GLY A 126 0.88 -6.79 -4.42
N SER A 127 -0.14 -7.03 -3.61
CA SER A 127 -0.05 -7.92 -2.46
C SER A 127 -1.28 -8.81 -2.32
N HIS A 128 -1.08 -10.00 -1.75
CA HIS A 128 -2.14 -10.95 -1.48
C HIS A 128 -2.67 -10.79 -0.05
N ILE A 129 -3.96 -10.48 0.07
CA ILE A 129 -4.64 -10.46 1.37
C ILE A 129 -5.34 -11.80 1.55
N ARG A 130 -4.90 -12.57 2.55
CA ARG A 130 -5.51 -13.86 2.87
C ARG A 130 -6.96 -13.68 3.30
N ILE A 131 -7.84 -14.50 2.74
CA ILE A 131 -9.27 -14.49 3.04
C ILE A 131 -9.78 -15.91 3.32
N LYS A 132 -10.95 -15.99 4.00
CA LYS A 132 -11.79 -17.19 3.93
C LYS A 132 -12.50 -17.14 2.58
N PRO A 133 -12.33 -18.16 1.73
CA PRO A 133 -12.89 -18.13 0.38
C PRO A 133 -14.42 -18.15 0.41
N PRO A 134 -15.09 -17.58 -0.59
CA PRO A 134 -16.54 -17.75 -0.78
C PRO A 134 -16.87 -19.23 -1.03
N GLY A 135 -18.13 -19.61 -0.84
CA GLY A 135 -18.57 -20.99 -1.10
C GLY A 135 -18.55 -21.39 -2.57
N GLU A 136 -18.81 -20.42 -3.44
CA GLU A 136 -18.80 -20.57 -4.90
C GLU A 136 -17.54 -19.96 -5.49
N PHE A 137 -17.00 -20.55 -6.57
CA PHE A 137 -15.82 -20.06 -7.31
C PHE A 137 -14.56 -19.87 -6.43
N LYS A 138 -14.42 -20.67 -5.39
CA LYS A 138 -13.29 -20.56 -4.45
C LYS A 138 -11.93 -20.72 -5.13
N GLU A 139 -11.86 -21.49 -6.23
CA GLU A 139 -10.66 -21.75 -7.02
C GLU A 139 -10.08 -20.45 -7.61
N ASP A 140 -10.93 -19.49 -7.96
CA ASP A 140 -10.49 -18.18 -8.48
C ASP A 140 -9.67 -17.39 -7.46
N TYR A 141 -9.88 -17.67 -6.17
CA TYR A 141 -9.18 -17.00 -5.08
C TYR A 141 -7.89 -17.70 -4.65
N PHE A 142 -7.59 -18.90 -5.22
CA PHE A 142 -6.40 -19.66 -4.86
C PHE A 142 -5.18 -19.11 -5.62
N ASN A 143 -4.21 -18.58 -4.90
CA ASN A 143 -3.04 -17.92 -5.46
C ASN A 143 -1.84 -18.86 -5.65
N ARG A 144 -0.77 -18.36 -6.28
CA ARG A 144 0.48 -19.10 -6.51
C ARG A 144 1.21 -19.51 -5.23
N LYS A 145 0.98 -18.79 -4.10
CA LYS A 145 1.52 -19.11 -2.79
C LYS A 145 0.67 -20.15 -2.03
N LEU A 146 -0.23 -20.84 -2.71
CA LEU A 146 -1.08 -21.94 -2.22
C LEU A 146 -2.03 -21.56 -1.07
N PHE A 147 -2.59 -20.35 -1.10
CA PHE A 147 -3.66 -19.96 -0.19
C PHE A 147 -4.72 -19.09 -0.89
N TYR A 148 -5.89 -18.98 -0.25
CA TYR A 148 -6.98 -18.15 -0.76
C TYR A 148 -6.76 -16.68 -0.41
N SER A 149 -6.85 -15.81 -1.41
CA SER A 149 -6.59 -14.38 -1.25
C SER A 149 -7.40 -13.52 -2.21
N ILE A 150 -7.49 -12.25 -1.89
CA ILE A 150 -7.78 -11.18 -2.84
C ILE A 150 -6.50 -10.40 -3.12
N GLN A 151 -6.43 -9.82 -4.31
CA GLN A 151 -5.35 -8.90 -4.68
C GLN A 151 -5.61 -7.51 -4.10
N LEU A 152 -4.56 -6.90 -3.60
CA LEU A 152 -4.46 -5.50 -3.28
C LEU A 152 -3.38 -4.91 -4.18
N GLN A 153 -3.70 -3.89 -4.96
CA GLN A 153 -2.75 -3.08 -5.72
C GLN A 153 -2.70 -1.70 -5.07
N ALA A 154 -1.51 -1.21 -4.80
CA ALA A 154 -1.30 0.11 -4.22
C ALA A 154 -0.29 0.93 -5.03
N ILE A 155 -0.47 2.26 -5.03
CA ILE A 155 0.51 3.22 -5.51
C ILE A 155 0.92 4.08 -4.34
N CYS A 156 2.23 4.17 -4.08
CA CYS A 156 2.80 4.96 -2.99
C CYS A 156 3.77 6.00 -3.52
N ASP A 157 3.93 7.12 -2.80
CA ASP A 157 5.01 8.09 -3.03
C ASP A 157 6.33 7.67 -2.36
N HIS A 158 7.35 8.53 -2.47
CA HIS A 158 8.68 8.30 -1.90
C HIS A 158 8.72 8.21 -0.37
N SER A 159 7.69 8.67 0.33
CA SER A 159 7.56 8.59 1.79
C SER A 159 6.76 7.37 2.25
N GLY A 160 6.27 6.54 1.32
CA GLY A 160 5.40 5.41 1.59
C GLY A 160 3.92 5.79 1.75
N ARG A 161 3.54 7.06 1.53
CA ARG A 161 2.14 7.49 1.56
C ARG A 161 1.37 6.84 0.40
N PHE A 162 0.25 6.21 0.69
CA PHE A 162 -0.62 5.64 -0.32
C PHE A 162 -1.35 6.74 -1.12
N LEU A 163 -1.13 6.75 -2.42
CA LEU A 163 -1.78 7.64 -3.38
C LEU A 163 -3.04 7.01 -3.98
N ASN A 164 -3.03 5.69 -4.13
CA ASN A 164 -4.17 4.93 -4.63
C ASN A 164 -4.12 3.50 -4.09
N VAL A 165 -5.30 2.95 -3.87
CA VAL A 165 -5.50 1.56 -3.46
C VAL A 165 -6.64 0.97 -4.27
N PHE A 166 -6.40 -0.18 -4.87
CA PHE A 166 -7.39 -0.96 -5.60
C PHE A 166 -7.35 -2.41 -5.12
N SER A 167 -8.48 -2.93 -4.64
CA SER A 167 -8.55 -4.26 -4.02
C SER A 167 -9.82 -5.00 -4.41
N GLY A 168 -9.86 -6.31 -4.12
CA GLY A 168 -11.04 -7.16 -4.31
C GLY A 168 -10.98 -8.07 -5.53
N VAL A 169 -9.93 -7.98 -6.35
CA VAL A 169 -9.71 -8.92 -7.46
C VAL A 169 -9.29 -10.28 -6.89
N PRO A 170 -9.80 -11.42 -7.40
CA PRO A 170 -9.41 -12.76 -6.96
C PRO A 170 -7.90 -12.99 -7.01
N GLY A 171 -7.37 -13.76 -6.07
CA GLY A 171 -5.93 -13.96 -5.87
C GLY A 171 -5.21 -14.73 -6.98
N SER A 172 -5.92 -15.46 -7.84
CA SER A 172 -5.33 -16.14 -9.02
C SER A 172 -4.95 -15.18 -10.15
N VAL A 173 -5.45 -13.92 -10.10
CA VAL A 173 -5.27 -12.93 -11.17
C VAL A 173 -3.87 -12.31 -11.07
N HIS A 174 -3.17 -12.21 -12.19
CA HIS A 174 -1.85 -11.59 -12.30
C HIS A 174 -1.88 -10.06 -12.17
N ASP A 175 -0.81 -9.46 -11.63
CA ASP A 175 -0.68 -8.00 -11.38
C ASP A 175 -0.92 -7.17 -12.64
N ALA A 176 -0.39 -7.59 -13.79
CA ALA A 176 -0.64 -6.95 -15.09
C ALA A 176 -2.14 -6.90 -15.47
N ARG A 177 -2.93 -7.87 -15.04
CA ARG A 177 -4.38 -7.88 -15.26
C ARG A 177 -5.11 -7.06 -14.21
N VAL A 178 -4.66 -7.11 -12.96
CA VAL A 178 -5.17 -6.25 -11.87
C VAL A 178 -5.04 -4.78 -12.26
N LEU A 179 -3.86 -4.38 -12.77
CA LEU A 179 -3.63 -3.03 -13.29
C LEU A 179 -4.66 -2.63 -14.33
N LYS A 180 -4.89 -3.49 -15.35
CA LYS A 180 -5.84 -3.21 -16.43
C LYS A 180 -7.30 -3.08 -15.98
N LEU A 181 -7.65 -3.65 -14.81
CA LEU A 181 -8.97 -3.54 -14.19
C LEU A 181 -9.07 -2.30 -13.29
N SER A 182 -7.96 -1.73 -12.87
CA SER A 182 -7.93 -0.59 -11.95
C SER A 182 -8.42 0.71 -12.61
N SER A 183 -9.01 1.58 -11.82
CA SER A 183 -9.45 2.90 -12.27
C SER A 183 -8.28 3.76 -12.75
N VAL A 184 -7.10 3.56 -12.18
CA VAL A 184 -5.86 4.25 -12.60
C VAL A 184 -5.59 4.03 -14.09
N TYR A 185 -5.69 2.78 -14.53
CA TYR A 185 -5.45 2.41 -15.93
C TYR A 185 -6.63 2.78 -16.83
N VAL A 186 -7.85 2.38 -16.43
CA VAL A 186 -9.06 2.55 -17.26
C VAL A 186 -9.39 4.02 -17.49
N GLN A 187 -9.23 4.85 -16.46
CA GLN A 187 -9.55 6.28 -16.52
C GLN A 187 -8.31 7.17 -16.72
N GLN A 188 -7.11 6.56 -16.81
CA GLN A 188 -5.84 7.27 -17.01
C GLN A 188 -5.59 8.36 -15.95
N LEU A 189 -5.90 8.04 -14.70
CA LEU A 189 -5.94 9.03 -13.62
C LEU A 189 -4.53 9.48 -13.20
N TYR A 190 -3.53 8.60 -13.33
CA TYR A 190 -2.17 8.84 -12.82
C TYR A 190 -1.16 7.89 -13.47
N PRO A 191 0.09 8.29 -13.72
CA PRO A 191 0.67 9.62 -13.49
C PRO A 191 0.24 10.64 -14.54
N PRO A 192 0.40 11.97 -14.27
CA PRO A 192 0.19 13.00 -15.26
C PRO A 192 1.20 12.91 -16.43
N PRO A 193 0.90 13.52 -17.59
CA PRO A 193 1.82 13.56 -18.73
C PRO A 193 3.22 14.12 -18.34
N GLY A 194 4.27 13.44 -18.80
CA GLY A 194 5.66 13.80 -18.47
C GLY A 194 6.20 13.17 -17.18
N TRP A 195 5.36 12.52 -16.41
CA TRP A 195 5.71 11.81 -15.18
C TRP A 195 5.52 10.30 -15.35
N CYS A 196 6.19 9.49 -14.53
CA CYS A 196 6.05 8.04 -14.53
C CYS A 196 5.94 7.45 -13.13
N ILE A 197 5.41 6.24 -13.05
CA ILE A 197 5.44 5.40 -11.86
C ILE A 197 6.34 4.19 -12.10
N LEU A 198 6.93 3.64 -11.05
CA LEU A 198 7.75 2.44 -11.09
C LEU A 198 6.91 1.22 -10.71
N GLY A 199 7.15 0.08 -11.33
CA GLY A 199 6.58 -1.21 -10.95
C GLY A 199 7.64 -2.31 -11.03
N ASP A 200 7.37 -3.45 -10.46
CA ASP A 200 8.21 -4.64 -10.56
C ASP A 200 8.05 -5.37 -11.91
N GLY A 201 8.72 -6.52 -12.08
CA GLY A 201 8.64 -7.35 -13.29
C GLY A 201 7.28 -8.01 -13.53
N GLY A 202 6.36 -7.98 -12.56
CA GLY A 202 4.96 -8.46 -12.70
C GLY A 202 4.09 -7.54 -13.53
N TYR A 203 4.53 -6.28 -13.74
CA TYR A 203 3.82 -5.28 -14.52
C TYR A 203 4.40 -5.13 -15.93
N PRO A 204 3.58 -4.71 -16.93
CA PRO A 204 4.09 -4.35 -18.24
C PRO A 204 4.79 -2.99 -18.21
N CYS A 205 5.87 -2.80 -18.97
CA CYS A 205 6.45 -1.50 -19.20
C CYS A 205 5.61 -0.72 -20.23
N LEU A 206 5.07 0.43 -19.84
CA LEU A 206 4.10 1.18 -20.63
C LEU A 206 4.53 2.65 -20.78
N SER A 207 4.36 3.19 -21.99
CA SER A 207 4.37 4.65 -22.24
C SER A 207 2.96 5.21 -22.41
N SER A 208 1.96 4.37 -22.63
CA SER A 208 0.54 4.70 -22.82
C SER A 208 -0.32 3.48 -22.42
N PRO A 209 -1.53 3.66 -21.86
CA PRO A 209 -2.23 4.92 -21.57
C PRO A 209 -1.69 5.66 -20.32
N ILE A 210 -0.90 4.98 -19.50
CA ILE A 210 -0.17 5.54 -18.35
C ILE A 210 1.31 5.25 -18.52
N CYS A 211 2.16 6.11 -17.99
CA CYS A 211 3.60 5.90 -17.98
C CYS A 211 3.98 5.02 -16.77
N LEU A 212 4.25 3.76 -17.03
CA LEU A 212 4.69 2.77 -16.03
C LEU A 212 6.01 2.14 -16.48
N MET A 213 7.03 2.27 -15.67
CA MET A 213 8.37 1.77 -15.93
C MET A 213 8.68 0.59 -15.02
N THR A 214 9.19 -0.48 -15.61
CA THR A 214 9.56 -1.72 -14.93
C THR A 214 10.98 -2.12 -15.26
N PRO A 215 11.67 -2.96 -14.47
CA PRO A 215 12.99 -3.47 -14.79
C PRO A 215 13.04 -4.19 -16.14
N PHE A 216 14.22 -4.29 -16.73
CA PHE A 216 14.43 -5.17 -17.87
C PHE A 216 14.20 -6.62 -17.42
N ARG A 217 13.65 -7.43 -18.33
CA ARG A 217 13.58 -8.88 -18.10
C ARG A 217 14.95 -9.50 -18.26
N GLU A 218 15.26 -10.51 -17.47
CA GLU A 218 16.50 -11.29 -17.65
C GLU A 218 16.44 -12.12 -18.96
N PRO A 219 17.59 -12.29 -19.64
CA PRO A 219 18.91 -11.76 -19.31
C PRO A 219 18.98 -10.24 -19.54
N VAL A 220 19.53 -9.53 -18.56
CA VAL A 220 19.71 -8.08 -18.62
C VAL A 220 20.79 -7.76 -19.64
N GLN A 221 20.41 -7.18 -20.78
CA GLN A 221 21.36 -6.75 -21.81
C GLN A 221 22.00 -5.39 -21.46
N ASN A 222 21.45 -4.68 -20.48
CA ASN A 222 21.94 -3.37 -20.07
C ASN A 222 22.38 -3.37 -18.60
N PRO A 223 23.71 -3.40 -18.30
CA PRO A 223 24.22 -3.46 -16.94
C PRO A 223 23.84 -2.28 -16.04
N ALA A 224 23.37 -1.17 -16.63
CA ALA A 224 22.94 0.00 -15.85
C ALA A 224 21.66 -0.28 -15.02
N LEU A 225 20.92 -1.32 -15.34
CA LEU A 225 19.69 -1.69 -14.65
C LEU A 225 19.83 -2.94 -13.74
N GLU A 226 21.03 -3.49 -13.60
CA GLU A 226 21.38 -4.44 -12.52
C GLU A 226 21.37 -3.77 -11.13
N VAL A 227 21.10 -2.48 -11.05
CA VAL A 227 20.73 -1.86 -9.78
C VAL A 227 19.48 -2.58 -9.29
N LYS A 228 19.64 -3.46 -8.30
CA LYS A 228 18.52 -4.08 -7.58
C LYS A 228 17.54 -2.96 -7.24
N PHE A 229 16.38 -2.95 -7.90
CA PHE A 229 15.27 -2.10 -7.52
C PHE A 229 14.67 -2.64 -6.21
N THR A 230 15.47 -2.57 -5.12
CA THR A 230 14.98 -2.75 -3.76
C THR A 230 14.06 -1.61 -3.32
N PHE A 231 13.51 -0.88 -4.31
CA PHE A 231 12.48 0.14 -4.16
C PHE A 231 11.07 -0.42 -4.26
N ALA A 232 10.88 -1.74 -4.36
CA ALA A 232 9.56 -2.26 -4.13
C ALA A 232 9.25 -1.92 -2.66
N PRO A 233 8.41 -0.90 -2.40
CA PRO A 233 8.11 -0.60 -1.02
C PRO A 233 7.54 -1.86 -0.41
N VAL A 234 8.25 -2.40 0.55
CA VAL A 234 7.72 -3.35 1.49
C VAL A 234 6.60 -2.63 2.18
N VAL A 235 5.46 -2.53 1.55
CA VAL A 235 4.29 -2.10 2.29
C VAL A 235 3.04 -2.46 1.56
N VAL A 236 2.48 -3.49 1.95
CA VAL A 236 1.06 -3.59 1.76
C VAL A 236 0.46 -4.04 3.07
N SER A 237 0.32 -3.12 3.95
CA SER A 237 -0.60 -3.36 5.05
C SER A 237 -1.99 -2.86 4.65
N CYS A 238 -3.01 -3.57 5.09
CA CYS A 238 -4.42 -3.29 4.81
C CYS A 238 -4.95 -1.96 5.41
N CYS A 239 -4.07 -1.08 5.84
CA CYS A 239 -4.40 0.15 6.54
C CYS A 239 -3.84 1.38 5.85
N ALA A 240 -3.93 1.44 4.50
CA ALA A 240 -3.45 2.58 3.72
C ALA A 240 -3.96 3.93 4.25
N PHE A 241 -5.22 3.99 4.61
CA PHE A 241 -5.81 5.19 5.21
C PHE A 241 -5.17 5.51 6.57
N LEU A 242 -5.11 4.52 7.47
CA LEU A 242 -4.55 4.70 8.81
C LEU A 242 -3.05 4.96 8.75
N HIS A 243 -2.33 4.34 7.81
CA HIS A 243 -0.93 4.61 7.57
C HIS A 243 -0.69 6.08 7.18
N ASN A 244 -1.44 6.61 6.22
CA ASN A 244 -1.32 8.01 5.82
C ASN A 244 -1.70 8.96 6.98
N LEU A 245 -2.68 8.59 7.79
CA LEU A 245 -3.07 9.36 8.97
C LEU A 245 -1.94 9.38 10.02
N CYS A 246 -1.30 8.24 10.27
CA CYS A 246 -0.13 8.13 11.15
C CYS A 246 1.02 9.00 10.65
N LEU A 247 1.33 8.95 9.35
CA LEU A 247 2.40 9.76 8.76
C LEU A 247 2.14 11.26 8.93
N SER A 248 0.91 11.72 8.69
CA SER A 248 0.56 13.15 8.82
C SER A 248 0.65 13.65 10.25
N ASN A 249 0.50 12.76 11.24
CA ASN A 249 0.63 13.08 12.66
C ASN A 249 2.03 12.79 13.23
N GLY A 250 3.01 12.41 12.37
CA GLY A 250 4.37 12.11 12.79
C GLY A 250 4.51 10.80 13.58
N ASP A 251 3.53 9.90 13.51
CA ASP A 251 3.60 8.58 14.11
C ASP A 251 4.61 7.72 13.35
N ILE A 252 5.70 7.31 14.00
CA ILE A 252 6.65 6.37 13.43
C ILE A 252 6.01 4.98 13.48
N VAL A 253 5.80 4.38 12.32
CA VAL A 253 5.40 2.98 12.20
C VAL A 253 6.68 2.16 12.33
N GLU A 254 6.96 1.62 13.53
CA GLU A 254 7.98 0.58 13.66
C GLU A 254 7.48 -0.64 12.87
N SER A 255 8.21 -1.00 11.81
CA SER A 255 7.97 -2.24 11.10
C SER A 255 8.16 -3.39 12.10
N ALA A 256 7.10 -4.17 12.32
CA ALA A 256 7.28 -5.45 12.98
C ALA A 256 8.29 -6.24 12.14
N GLU A 257 9.38 -6.68 12.75
CA GLU A 257 10.33 -7.59 12.10
C GLU A 257 9.54 -8.80 11.60
N GLY A 258 9.26 -8.82 10.30
CA GLY A 258 8.64 -9.95 9.64
C GLY A 258 9.66 -11.08 9.61
N GLU A 259 9.22 -12.30 9.90
CA GLU A 259 10.00 -13.49 9.60
C GLU A 259 10.45 -13.42 8.13
N PRO A 260 11.71 -13.80 7.81
CA PRO A 260 12.21 -13.74 6.45
C PRO A 260 11.29 -14.57 5.54
N GLU A 261 10.70 -13.93 4.54
CA GLU A 261 9.96 -14.65 3.50
C GLU A 261 10.97 -15.54 2.76
N GLU A 262 10.78 -16.87 2.82
CA GLU A 262 11.52 -17.81 1.99
C GLU A 262 11.27 -17.42 0.52
N GLU A 263 12.34 -17.10 -0.21
CA GLU A 263 12.27 -16.82 -1.63
C GLU A 263 11.66 -18.04 -2.34
N PRO A 264 10.57 -17.90 -3.10
CA PRO A 264 10.03 -19.01 -3.86
C PRO A 264 11.01 -19.38 -4.96
N GLY A 265 11.39 -20.66 -5.01
CA GLY A 265 12.21 -21.23 -6.06
C GLY A 265 11.73 -20.86 -7.46
N GLU A 266 12.68 -20.71 -8.36
CA GLU A 266 12.54 -20.34 -9.76
C GLU A 266 11.34 -21.05 -10.42
N ALA A 267 10.28 -20.29 -10.73
CA ALA A 267 9.19 -20.79 -11.55
C ALA A 267 9.58 -20.63 -13.01
N GLU A 268 9.47 -21.73 -13.77
CA GLU A 268 9.73 -21.83 -15.20
C GLU A 268 9.09 -20.65 -15.95
N ALA A 269 9.92 -19.90 -16.67
CA ALA A 269 9.50 -18.78 -17.50
C ALA A 269 8.74 -19.33 -18.72
N GLU A 270 7.48 -18.95 -18.87
CA GLU A 270 6.79 -19.11 -20.16
C GLU A 270 7.53 -18.28 -21.22
N GLU A 271 7.98 -18.94 -22.28
CA GLU A 271 8.57 -18.31 -23.47
C GLU A 271 7.56 -17.38 -24.15
N HIS A 272 7.56 -16.11 -23.75
CA HIS A 272 6.94 -15.07 -24.55
C HIS A 272 7.99 -14.45 -25.48
N THR A 273 7.77 -14.62 -26.78
CA THR A 273 8.52 -13.99 -27.87
C THR A 273 8.80 -12.53 -27.59
N SER A 274 10.07 -12.16 -27.73
CA SER A 274 10.66 -10.82 -27.54
C SER A 274 10.13 -9.83 -28.59
N ALA A 275 8.90 -9.35 -28.39
CA ALA A 275 8.43 -8.15 -29.06
C ALA A 275 8.72 -6.94 -28.16
N ALA A 276 9.34 -5.86 -28.71
CA ALA A 276 9.61 -4.63 -28.00
C ALA A 276 8.35 -4.12 -27.28
N GLN A 277 8.45 -3.83 -25.98
CA GLN A 277 7.32 -3.33 -25.20
C GLN A 277 7.16 -1.82 -25.43
N PRO A 278 5.94 -1.26 -25.36
CA PRO A 278 5.69 0.18 -25.61
C PRO A 278 6.50 1.16 -24.77
N GLY A 279 7.05 0.73 -23.64
CA GLY A 279 7.87 1.55 -22.72
C GLY A 279 9.37 1.43 -22.87
N ASP A 280 9.89 0.57 -23.77
CA ASP A 280 11.32 0.27 -23.85
C ASP A 280 12.18 1.52 -24.11
N GLY A 281 11.78 2.39 -25.00
CA GLY A 281 12.53 3.63 -25.29
C GLY A 281 12.62 4.61 -24.10
N LEU A 282 11.66 4.58 -23.17
CA LEU A 282 11.74 5.36 -21.93
C LEU A 282 12.69 4.71 -20.93
N ARG A 283 12.63 3.39 -20.83
CA ARG A 283 13.49 2.56 -20.01
C ARG A 283 14.95 2.71 -20.40
N ASP A 284 15.26 2.71 -21.71
CA ASP A 284 16.60 2.93 -22.25
C ASP A 284 17.15 4.33 -21.92
N ARG A 285 16.31 5.38 -22.00
CA ARG A 285 16.70 6.74 -21.59
C ARG A 285 17.03 6.83 -20.11
N LEU A 286 16.25 6.17 -19.24
CA LEU A 286 16.54 6.13 -17.80
C LEU A 286 17.86 5.39 -17.54
N ALA A 287 18.04 4.22 -18.18
CA ALA A 287 19.26 3.43 -18.06
C ALA A 287 20.49 4.22 -18.47
N ALA A 288 20.43 4.96 -19.59
CA ALA A 288 21.50 5.81 -20.04
C ALA A 288 21.80 6.97 -19.07
N ALA A 289 20.76 7.56 -18.47
CA ALA A 289 20.90 8.63 -17.48
C ALA A 289 21.52 8.13 -16.16
N VAL A 290 21.18 6.93 -15.71
CA VAL A 290 21.77 6.30 -14.52
C VAL A 290 23.22 5.93 -14.73
N SER A 291 23.60 5.51 -15.97
CA SER A 291 24.95 5.09 -16.31
C SER A 291 25.86 6.26 -16.70
N ALA A 292 25.35 7.48 -16.79
CA ALA A 292 26.16 8.64 -17.22
C ALA A 292 27.32 8.92 -16.24
N PRO A 293 28.54 9.21 -16.73
CA PRO A 293 29.67 9.57 -15.87
C PRO A 293 29.33 10.82 -15.04
N GLY A 294 29.37 10.71 -13.72
CA GLY A 294 29.00 11.76 -12.77
C GLY A 294 27.69 11.53 -12.00
N ALA A 295 26.91 10.50 -12.31
CA ALA A 295 25.85 10.02 -11.46
C ALA A 295 26.51 9.27 -10.27
N ALA A 296 26.92 9.99 -9.24
CA ALA A 296 27.60 9.40 -8.09
C ALA A 296 26.66 8.53 -7.29
N ILE A 297 26.80 7.23 -7.43
CA ILE A 297 26.17 6.18 -6.59
C ILE A 297 26.99 6.10 -5.29
N SER A 298 27.02 7.15 -4.48
CA SER A 298 27.75 7.12 -3.19
C SER A 298 26.89 6.58 -2.04
N ALA A 299 25.58 6.51 -2.20
CA ALA A 299 24.66 6.10 -1.14
C ALA A 299 24.37 4.58 -1.09
N LEU A 300 24.82 3.80 -2.07
CA LEU A 300 24.49 2.36 -2.16
C LEU A 300 25.50 1.44 -1.45
N ARG A 301 26.54 1.98 -0.78
CA ARG A 301 27.57 1.17 -0.09
C ARG A 301 27.26 0.83 1.36
N GLU A 302 26.19 1.34 1.96
CA GLU A 302 25.90 1.14 3.39
C GLU A 302 24.70 0.23 3.71
N HIS A 303 24.05 -0.38 2.70
CA HIS A 303 22.94 -1.31 2.94
C HIS A 303 23.17 -2.66 2.23
N ASP A 304 24.29 -3.32 2.55
CA ASP A 304 24.44 -4.77 2.39
C ASP A 304 23.93 -5.45 3.67
N TYR A 305 22.60 -5.76 3.69
CA TYR A 305 22.02 -6.77 4.57
C TYR A 305 20.95 -7.54 3.80
#